data_cb79ec1372e2259887990453aa4ac4ba
#
_entry.id   cb79ec1372e2259887990453aa4ac4ba
#
_cell.length_a   1.000
_cell.length_b   1.000
_cell.length_c   1.000
_cell.angle_alpha   90.00
_cell.angle_beta   90.00
_cell.angle_gamma   90.00
#
_symmetry.space_group_name_H-M   'P 1'
#
loop_
_entity.id
_entity.type
_entity.pdbx_description
1 polymer ?
#
loop_
_entity_poly.entity_id
_entity_poly.type
_entity_poly.pdbx_seq_one_letter_code
_entity_poly.pdbx_strand_id
1 'polypeptide(L)'
;MGKITINDLLHGLDEAPDTLIGNTAQSVVTRERDAILDFLDSGGTAYGFSTFFGHLDNHTVKPEDSQVLLDAHLVGTPRPLSEKASRAITLVKLCQLMQGGSGISPETFDRVVEGLDRTVSIDLDASYGSGDVVPGAWWVQSVLGPTPDFQRGDLIALINGSFVPVGLLLDAVQPLGTLFSTVVWSADVAGDFAQQRNTSGVQLPVSIRDTRPLKKELTDGLTQLKSAIESSANRQSSNPSFVFNDDKGTVSVCSNSSFLNYECLAAVRRVGMSLSVAAGYSLAIINHVSGTLEKESDVNHGVDWVQVPKVAKAYYDNLMETLTFSGSTAQWTSGGTEDVSDFLLADTRKLLHGLEIAEKLVGLLTRCVGEPTNT
;
A
#
# COMPACT_ATOMS: atom_id res chain seq x y z
N MET A 1 -23.02 7.53 2.94
CA MET A 1 -22.03 7.62 1.85
C MET A 1 -22.03 6.30 1.09
N GLY A 2 -21.92 6.30 -0.26
CA GLY A 2 -21.80 5.07 -1.04
C GLY A 2 -20.47 4.38 -0.75
N LYS A 3 -20.39 3.05 -0.98
CA LYS A 3 -19.13 2.31 -0.86
C LYS A 3 -18.17 2.75 -1.95
N ILE A 4 -16.95 3.14 -1.58
CA ILE A 4 -15.84 3.47 -2.49
C ILE A 4 -15.29 2.17 -3.06
N THR A 5 -15.23 2.04 -4.38
CA THR A 5 -14.69 0.85 -5.05
C THR A 5 -13.21 1.02 -5.39
N ILE A 6 -12.53 -0.10 -5.65
CA ILE A 6 -11.14 -0.05 -6.12
C ILE A 6 -11.00 0.73 -7.44
N ASN A 7 -12.01 0.70 -8.30
CA ASN A 7 -12.00 1.45 -9.55
C ASN A 7 -12.11 2.95 -9.29
N ASP A 8 -12.92 3.37 -8.31
CA ASP A 8 -13.00 4.79 -7.90
C ASP A 8 -11.64 5.27 -7.36
N LEU A 9 -10.94 4.45 -6.57
CA LEU A 9 -9.61 4.77 -6.06
C LEU A 9 -8.58 4.90 -7.19
N LEU A 10 -8.55 3.94 -8.12
CA LEU A 10 -7.62 3.96 -9.26
C LEU A 10 -7.90 5.17 -10.17
N HIS A 11 -9.18 5.49 -10.42
CA HIS A 11 -9.58 6.66 -11.18
C HIS A 11 -9.15 7.97 -10.48
N GLY A 12 -9.32 8.03 -9.15
CA GLY A 12 -8.89 9.16 -8.34
C GLY A 12 -7.36 9.39 -8.30
N LEU A 13 -6.54 8.44 -8.78
CA LEU A 13 -5.10 8.67 -8.96
C LEU A 13 -4.77 9.52 -10.18
N ASP A 14 -5.60 9.47 -11.21
CA ASP A 14 -5.34 10.08 -12.52
C ASP A 14 -6.20 11.34 -12.76
N GLU A 15 -7.32 11.52 -12.04
CA GLU A 15 -8.29 12.61 -12.25
C GLU A 15 -8.55 13.44 -10.97
N ALA A 16 -9.25 14.56 -11.15
CA ALA A 16 -9.64 15.42 -10.03
C ALA A 16 -10.55 14.69 -9.04
N PRO A 17 -10.32 14.84 -7.72
CA PRO A 17 -11.00 14.06 -6.68
C PRO A 17 -12.45 14.49 -6.42
N ASP A 18 -12.95 15.51 -7.12
CA ASP A 18 -14.26 16.13 -6.89
C ASP A 18 -15.43 15.13 -6.93
N THR A 19 -15.29 14.05 -7.69
CA THR A 19 -16.30 12.97 -7.76
C THR A 19 -16.25 12.04 -6.56
N LEU A 20 -15.11 11.89 -5.91
CA LEU A 20 -14.89 11.01 -4.75
C LEU A 20 -15.11 11.76 -3.43
N ILE A 21 -14.65 13.01 -3.35
CA ILE A 21 -14.65 13.86 -2.16
C ILE A 21 -15.75 14.93 -2.30
N GLY A 22 -17.00 14.49 -2.45
CA GLY A 22 -18.11 15.42 -2.65
C GLY A 22 -18.56 16.15 -1.34
N ASN A 23 -19.46 17.10 -1.47
CA ASN A 23 -20.07 17.89 -0.36
C ASN A 23 -20.60 17.03 0.80
N THR A 24 -20.89 15.74 0.56
CA THR A 24 -21.37 14.81 1.59
C THR A 24 -20.29 14.51 2.65
N ALA A 25 -19.02 14.44 2.24
CA ALA A 25 -17.92 14.16 3.16
C ALA A 25 -17.73 15.32 4.17
N GLN A 26 -17.72 16.55 3.65
CA GLN A 26 -17.60 17.75 4.49
C GLN A 26 -18.79 17.89 5.47
N SER A 27 -20.00 17.53 5.05
CA SER A 27 -21.19 17.56 5.94
C SER A 27 -21.11 16.54 7.08
N VAL A 28 -20.52 15.36 6.85
CA VAL A 28 -20.30 14.35 7.90
C VAL A 28 -19.27 14.84 8.90
N VAL A 29 -18.12 15.32 8.44
CA VAL A 29 -17.04 15.83 9.29
C VAL A 29 -17.52 17.00 10.16
N THR A 30 -18.25 17.97 9.57
CA THR A 30 -18.77 19.14 10.29
C THR A 30 -19.76 18.73 11.40
N ARG A 31 -20.75 17.91 11.07
CA ARG A 31 -21.76 17.46 12.04
C ARG A 31 -21.14 16.71 13.21
N GLU A 32 -20.17 15.85 12.94
CA GLU A 32 -19.48 15.06 13.96
C GLU A 32 -18.60 15.94 14.85
N ARG A 33 -17.93 16.93 14.25
CA ARG A 33 -17.01 17.82 14.98
C ARG A 33 -17.68 18.57 16.10
N ASP A 34 -18.84 19.20 15.84
CA ASP A 34 -19.58 19.97 16.85
C ASP A 34 -19.96 19.09 18.05
N ALA A 35 -20.49 17.89 17.80
CA ALA A 35 -20.87 16.95 18.85
C ALA A 35 -19.68 16.44 19.67
N ILE A 36 -18.49 16.28 19.04
CA ILE A 36 -17.26 15.89 19.73
C ILE A 36 -16.77 17.04 20.64
N LEU A 37 -16.80 18.27 20.15
CA LEU A 37 -16.40 19.43 20.96
C LEU A 37 -17.32 19.61 22.18
N ASP A 38 -18.64 19.50 22.01
CA ASP A 38 -19.61 19.52 23.08
C ASP A 38 -19.34 18.41 24.13
N PHE A 39 -19.03 17.19 23.68
CA PHE A 39 -18.65 16.09 24.57
C PHE A 39 -17.39 16.43 25.37
N LEU A 40 -16.35 16.94 24.74
CA LEU A 40 -15.09 17.29 25.40
C LEU A 40 -15.26 18.48 26.37
N ASP A 41 -16.05 19.48 26.00
CA ASP A 41 -16.30 20.67 26.83
C ASP A 41 -17.20 20.35 28.03
N SER A 42 -18.03 19.31 27.93
CA SER A 42 -18.78 18.78 29.08
C SER A 42 -17.96 17.94 30.06
N GLY A 43 -16.62 17.84 29.84
CA GLY A 43 -15.69 17.11 30.71
C GLY A 43 -15.34 15.70 30.19
N GLY A 44 -15.75 15.38 28.96
CA GLY A 44 -15.33 14.14 28.29
C GLY A 44 -13.81 14.11 28.04
N THR A 45 -13.21 12.93 28.07
CA THR A 45 -11.78 12.73 27.76
C THR A 45 -11.61 11.85 26.55
N ALA A 46 -10.65 12.20 25.67
CA ALA A 46 -10.29 11.41 24.51
C ALA A 46 -8.78 11.50 24.25
N TYR A 47 -8.18 10.34 23.95
CA TYR A 47 -6.76 10.22 23.61
C TYR A 47 -6.38 11.16 22.46
N GLY A 48 -5.33 11.95 22.65
CA GLY A 48 -4.84 12.90 21.66
C GLY A 48 -5.73 14.14 21.41
N PHE A 49 -6.91 14.22 22.04
CA PHE A 49 -7.80 15.38 22.04
C PHE A 49 -7.74 16.16 23.35
N SER A 50 -7.65 15.46 24.47
CA SER A 50 -7.50 15.99 25.82
C SER A 50 -6.28 15.46 26.55
N THR A 51 -5.57 14.47 26.00
CA THR A 51 -4.37 13.86 26.54
C THR A 51 -3.23 13.84 25.53
N PHE A 52 -1.98 13.72 26.01
CA PHE A 52 -0.82 13.45 25.17
C PHE A 52 -0.91 12.05 24.54
N PHE A 53 0.12 11.69 23.74
CA PHE A 53 0.21 10.44 22.98
C PHE A 53 1.01 9.37 23.71
N GLY A 54 0.80 8.09 23.32
CA GLY A 54 1.51 6.94 23.84
C GLY A 54 1.39 6.82 25.36
N HIS A 55 2.47 6.52 26.05
CA HIS A 55 2.51 6.37 27.51
C HIS A 55 2.41 7.70 28.31
N LEU A 56 2.32 8.83 27.60
CA LEU A 56 2.12 10.16 28.20
C LEU A 56 0.64 10.56 28.24
N ASP A 57 -0.27 9.65 27.96
CA ASP A 57 -1.72 9.87 27.91
C ASP A 57 -2.38 10.28 29.25
N ASN A 58 -1.62 10.21 30.35
CA ASN A 58 -2.00 10.74 31.65
C ASN A 58 -1.77 12.25 31.81
N HIS A 59 -1.17 12.92 30.81
CA HIS A 59 -0.98 14.36 30.79
C HIS A 59 -2.01 15.04 29.89
N THR A 60 -2.49 16.21 30.31
CA THR A 60 -3.44 17.01 29.52
C THR A 60 -2.71 17.68 28.36
N VAL A 61 -3.29 17.59 27.15
CA VAL A 61 -2.83 18.28 25.93
C VAL A 61 -3.67 19.52 25.66
N LYS A 62 -3.02 20.54 25.14
CA LYS A 62 -3.66 21.76 24.64
C LYS A 62 -3.44 21.89 23.13
N PRO A 63 -4.27 22.65 22.41
CA PRO A 63 -4.08 22.86 20.96
C PRO A 63 -2.68 23.34 20.58
N GLU A 64 -2.09 24.25 21.37
CA GLU A 64 -0.73 24.77 21.17
C GLU A 64 0.38 23.70 21.27
N ASP A 65 0.13 22.58 21.94
CA ASP A 65 1.08 21.48 22.07
C ASP A 65 1.17 20.64 20.77
N SER A 66 0.22 20.81 19.85
CA SER A 66 0.17 19.99 18.61
C SER A 66 1.42 20.14 17.74
N GLN A 67 2.00 21.35 17.66
CA GLN A 67 3.25 21.56 16.91
C GLN A 67 4.42 20.83 17.57
N VAL A 68 4.54 20.90 18.88
CA VAL A 68 5.62 20.21 19.64
C VAL A 68 5.48 18.70 19.47
N LEU A 69 4.23 18.19 19.48
CA LEU A 69 3.94 16.78 19.26
C LEU A 69 4.26 16.36 17.81
N LEU A 70 3.93 17.17 16.81
CA LEU A 70 4.31 16.91 15.42
C LEU A 70 5.83 16.83 15.30
N ASP A 71 6.55 17.84 15.80
CA ASP A 71 8.02 17.93 15.73
C ASP A 71 8.70 16.73 16.41
N ALA A 72 8.13 16.25 17.52
CA ALA A 72 8.61 15.06 18.22
C ALA A 72 8.44 13.74 17.42
N HIS A 73 7.52 13.72 16.47
CA HIS A 73 7.30 12.56 15.58
C HIS A 73 8.08 12.66 14.25
N LEU A 74 8.69 13.81 13.92
CA LEU A 74 9.48 14.00 12.71
C LEU A 74 10.91 13.42 12.91
N VAL A 75 10.99 12.13 13.11
CA VAL A 75 12.23 11.37 13.36
C VAL A 75 12.55 10.52 12.13
N GLY A 76 13.84 10.35 11.85
CA GLY A 76 14.32 9.54 10.73
C GLY A 76 14.84 10.37 9.55
N THR A 77 14.90 9.76 8.38
CA THR A 77 15.48 10.35 7.16
C THR A 77 14.49 10.26 6.00
N PRO A 78 13.55 11.22 5.89
CA PRO A 78 12.50 11.19 4.88
C PRO A 78 13.08 11.31 3.47
N ARG A 79 12.47 10.63 2.52
CA ARG A 79 12.78 10.71 1.10
C ARG A 79 11.51 11.01 0.31
N PRO A 80 11.60 11.81 -0.77
CA PRO A 80 10.47 12.09 -1.60
C PRO A 80 9.98 10.81 -2.30
N LEU A 81 8.68 10.63 -2.31
CA LEU A 81 7.98 9.58 -3.08
C LEU A 81 7.65 10.10 -4.48
N SER A 82 7.24 9.20 -5.38
CA SER A 82 6.66 9.60 -6.66
C SER A 82 5.37 10.41 -6.44
N GLU A 83 5.01 11.24 -7.43
CA GLU A 83 3.77 12.01 -7.39
C GLU A 83 2.56 11.08 -7.22
N LYS A 84 2.54 9.96 -7.95
CA LYS A 84 1.46 8.98 -7.89
C LYS A 84 1.35 8.29 -6.53
N ALA A 85 2.46 7.87 -5.94
CA ALA A 85 2.49 7.29 -4.59
C ALA A 85 2.06 8.32 -3.53
N SER A 86 2.51 9.58 -3.65
CA SER A 86 2.13 10.68 -2.77
C SER A 86 0.62 10.92 -2.79
N ARG A 87 0.06 11.02 -3.99
CA ARG A 87 -1.38 11.19 -4.22
C ARG A 87 -2.17 9.98 -3.68
N ALA A 88 -1.70 8.75 -3.92
CA ALA A 88 -2.36 7.54 -3.45
C ALA A 88 -2.47 7.50 -1.91
N ILE A 89 -1.40 7.85 -1.20
CA ILE A 89 -1.39 7.91 0.27
C ILE A 89 -2.40 8.93 0.76
N THR A 90 -2.39 10.14 0.20
CA THR A 90 -3.30 11.22 0.60
C THR A 90 -4.75 10.88 0.28
N LEU A 91 -5.03 10.28 -0.89
CA LEU A 91 -6.36 9.83 -1.29
C LEU A 91 -6.92 8.77 -0.34
N VAL A 92 -6.12 7.76 0.03
CA VAL A 92 -6.55 6.74 1.00
C VAL A 92 -6.85 7.36 2.35
N LYS A 93 -6.02 8.31 2.83
CA LYS A 93 -6.29 9.02 4.09
C LYS A 93 -7.61 9.78 4.04
N LEU A 94 -7.86 10.53 2.97
CA LEU A 94 -9.13 11.23 2.78
C LEU A 94 -10.32 10.27 2.80
N CYS A 95 -10.24 9.14 2.09
CA CYS A 95 -11.28 8.12 2.10
C CYS A 95 -11.57 7.59 3.51
N GLN A 96 -10.54 7.36 4.32
CA GLN A 96 -10.68 6.91 5.71
C GLN A 96 -11.30 7.98 6.62
N LEU A 97 -10.89 9.25 6.45
CA LEU A 97 -11.48 10.37 7.20
C LEU A 97 -12.96 10.57 6.88
N MET A 98 -13.35 10.35 5.62
CA MET A 98 -14.74 10.42 5.16
C MET A 98 -15.65 9.34 5.75
N GLN A 99 -15.10 8.27 6.33
CA GLN A 99 -15.91 7.26 7.04
C GLN A 99 -16.49 7.78 8.38
N GLY A 100 -16.03 8.95 8.84
CA GLY A 100 -16.44 9.54 10.09
C GLY A 100 -15.72 8.99 11.32
N GLY A 101 -16.06 9.52 12.48
CA GLY A 101 -15.52 9.07 13.76
C GLY A 101 -14.07 9.47 14.06
N SER A 102 -13.37 10.15 13.16
CA SER A 102 -11.99 10.60 13.38
C SER A 102 -11.87 11.84 14.25
N GLY A 103 -12.90 12.67 14.27
CA GLY A 103 -12.92 13.94 14.98
C GLY A 103 -12.06 15.04 14.35
N ILE A 104 -11.62 14.88 13.12
CA ILE A 104 -10.88 15.93 12.40
C ILE A 104 -11.74 17.19 12.22
N SER A 105 -11.11 18.36 12.25
CA SER A 105 -11.81 19.63 11.94
C SER A 105 -12.10 19.76 10.45
N PRO A 106 -13.22 20.39 10.05
CA PRO A 106 -13.53 20.63 8.65
C PRO A 106 -12.44 21.42 7.93
N GLU A 107 -11.87 22.43 8.58
CA GLU A 107 -10.81 23.28 8.01
C GLU A 107 -9.53 22.48 7.72
N THR A 108 -9.16 21.57 8.62
CA THR A 108 -8.00 20.72 8.40
C THR A 108 -8.29 19.66 7.35
N PHE A 109 -9.50 19.11 7.29
CA PHE A 109 -9.92 18.21 6.21
C PHE A 109 -9.80 18.90 4.84
N ASP A 110 -10.32 20.12 4.68
CA ASP A 110 -10.25 20.88 3.43
C ASP A 110 -8.80 21.15 3.00
N ARG A 111 -7.92 21.49 3.95
CA ARG A 111 -6.48 21.66 3.68
C ARG A 111 -5.79 20.36 3.22
N VAL A 112 -6.23 19.20 3.71
CA VAL A 112 -5.73 17.91 3.20
C VAL A 112 -6.22 17.69 1.76
N VAL A 113 -7.45 18.05 1.43
CA VAL A 113 -7.98 18.02 0.05
C VAL A 113 -7.14 18.90 -0.87
N GLU A 114 -6.88 20.16 -0.46
CA GLU A 114 -6.03 21.09 -1.21
C GLU A 114 -4.59 20.58 -1.38
N GLY A 115 -4.12 19.77 -0.43
CA GLY A 115 -2.79 19.18 -0.43
C GLY A 115 -2.66 17.86 -1.19
N LEU A 116 -3.72 17.38 -1.86
CA LEU A 116 -3.76 16.04 -2.49
C LEU A 116 -2.62 15.81 -3.48
N ASP A 117 -2.23 16.84 -4.24
CA ASP A 117 -1.19 16.75 -5.27
C ASP A 117 0.21 17.15 -4.78
N ARG A 118 0.39 17.35 -3.48
CA ARG A 118 1.70 17.66 -2.93
C ARG A 118 2.58 16.42 -2.87
N THR A 119 3.83 16.58 -3.28
CA THR A 119 4.84 15.53 -3.12
C THR A 119 5.08 15.25 -1.64
N VAL A 120 4.94 14.00 -1.25
CA VAL A 120 5.11 13.52 0.11
C VAL A 120 6.53 12.97 0.29
N SER A 121 7.18 13.38 1.39
CA SER A 121 8.47 12.85 1.81
C SER A 121 8.31 12.08 3.12
N ILE A 122 8.64 10.79 3.12
CA ILE A 122 8.48 9.88 4.27
C ILE A 122 9.74 9.04 4.45
N ASP A 123 10.11 8.78 5.71
CA ASP A 123 11.02 7.68 6.03
C ASP A 123 10.21 6.38 6.17
N LEU A 124 10.22 5.58 5.12
CA LEU A 124 9.51 4.30 5.10
C LEU A 124 10.18 3.23 5.99
N ASP A 125 11.40 3.46 6.46
CA ASP A 125 12.12 2.59 7.40
C ASP A 125 11.74 2.89 8.86
N ALA A 126 11.13 4.05 9.13
CA ALA A 126 10.84 4.52 10.48
C ALA A 126 9.49 4.01 11.05
N SER A 127 8.91 2.96 10.47
CA SER A 127 7.71 2.32 11.02
C SER A 127 8.08 1.26 12.06
N TYR A 128 7.40 1.29 13.19
CA TYR A 128 7.41 0.22 14.18
C TYR A 128 6.11 -0.60 14.15
N GLY A 129 5.23 -0.34 13.18
CA GLY A 129 4.08 -1.16 12.82
C GLY A 129 2.87 -1.06 13.76
N SER A 130 2.81 -0.01 14.58
CA SER A 130 1.66 0.27 15.43
C SER A 130 1.16 1.69 15.15
N GLY A 131 0.18 1.80 14.25
CA GLY A 131 -0.44 3.06 13.86
C GLY A 131 0.37 3.95 12.91
N ASP A 132 1.62 3.58 12.57
CA ASP A 132 2.51 4.29 11.63
C ASP A 132 2.61 5.81 11.84
N VAL A 133 2.59 6.25 13.12
CA VAL A 133 2.50 7.68 13.48
C VAL A 133 3.71 8.50 13.02
N VAL A 134 4.93 7.92 12.95
CA VAL A 134 6.13 8.61 12.44
C VAL A 134 6.02 8.81 10.92
N PRO A 135 5.76 7.79 10.08
CA PRO A 135 5.42 7.99 8.68
C PRO A 135 4.25 8.97 8.47
N GLY A 136 3.21 8.89 9.31
CA GLY A 136 2.06 9.80 9.30
C GLY A 136 2.45 11.26 9.58
N ALA A 137 3.37 11.51 10.51
CA ALA A 137 3.85 12.86 10.82
C ALA A 137 4.62 13.49 9.64
N TRP A 138 5.48 12.71 8.97
CA TRP A 138 6.17 13.15 7.75
C TRP A 138 5.20 13.45 6.61
N TRP A 139 4.13 12.63 6.47
CA TRP A 139 3.05 12.90 5.54
C TRP A 139 2.34 14.22 5.87
N VAL A 140 1.97 14.45 7.14
CA VAL A 140 1.33 15.70 7.60
C VAL A 140 2.18 16.90 7.26
N GLN A 141 3.49 16.87 7.59
CA GLN A 141 4.40 17.98 7.27
C GLN A 141 4.47 18.24 5.77
N SER A 142 4.47 17.19 4.94
CA SER A 142 4.51 17.32 3.49
C SER A 142 3.22 17.93 2.92
N VAL A 143 2.05 17.51 3.43
CA VAL A 143 0.74 17.90 2.91
C VAL A 143 0.28 19.25 3.48
N LEU A 144 0.50 19.52 4.75
CA LEU A 144 0.00 20.73 5.42
C LEU A 144 1.08 21.81 5.64
N GLY A 145 2.34 21.47 5.43
CA GLY A 145 3.49 22.35 5.67
C GLY A 145 4.10 22.19 7.07
N PRO A 146 5.19 22.91 7.35
CA PRO A 146 5.99 22.72 8.57
C PRO A 146 5.32 23.21 9.86
N THR A 147 4.39 24.15 9.77
CA THR A 147 3.69 24.75 10.92
C THR A 147 2.18 24.79 10.66
N PRO A 148 1.50 23.62 10.64
CA PRO A 148 0.07 23.58 10.41
C PRO A 148 -0.69 24.23 11.59
N ASP A 149 -1.74 24.99 11.27
CA ASP A 149 -2.69 25.49 12.26
C ASP A 149 -3.66 24.36 12.62
N PHE A 150 -3.36 23.63 13.70
CA PHE A 150 -4.17 22.53 14.16
C PHE A 150 -5.24 22.98 15.14
N GLN A 151 -6.42 22.45 14.96
CA GLN A 151 -7.44 22.46 15.99
C GLN A 151 -7.27 21.24 16.93
N ARG A 152 -8.01 21.24 18.04
CA ARG A 152 -7.98 20.18 19.06
C ARG A 152 -8.20 18.80 18.43
N GLY A 153 -7.21 17.91 18.54
CA GLY A 153 -7.25 16.53 18.07
C GLY A 153 -6.93 16.31 16.58
N ASP A 154 -6.72 17.37 15.79
CA ASP A 154 -6.42 17.22 14.36
C ASP A 154 -5.17 16.38 14.12
N LEU A 155 -4.11 16.61 14.89
CA LEU A 155 -2.85 15.90 14.72
C LEU A 155 -3.02 14.37 14.87
N ILE A 156 -3.67 13.91 15.95
CA ILE A 156 -3.85 12.45 16.15
C ILE A 156 -4.78 11.84 15.11
N ALA A 157 -5.81 12.56 14.66
CA ALA A 157 -6.70 12.13 13.59
C ALA A 157 -5.94 11.94 12.25
N LEU A 158 -4.89 12.73 12.01
CA LEU A 158 -4.09 12.69 10.79
C LEU A 158 -3.00 11.64 10.83
N ILE A 159 -2.16 11.61 11.88
CA ILE A 159 -0.96 10.77 11.88
C ILE A 159 -1.23 9.29 12.15
N ASN A 160 -2.33 8.95 12.81
CA ASN A 160 -2.64 7.58 13.18
C ASN A 160 -3.39 6.85 12.05
N GLY A 161 -2.99 5.62 11.74
CA GLY A 161 -3.69 4.76 10.77
C GLY A 161 -2.76 4.03 9.80
N SER A 162 -3.33 3.11 9.03
CA SER A 162 -2.63 2.28 8.03
C SER A 162 -2.61 2.90 6.62
N PHE A 163 -2.89 4.19 6.48
CA PHE A 163 -3.08 4.82 5.16
C PHE A 163 -1.80 4.88 4.31
N VAL A 164 -0.63 5.02 4.93
CA VAL A 164 0.65 5.06 4.21
C VAL A 164 0.91 3.75 3.45
N PRO A 165 0.96 2.57 4.10
CA PRO A 165 1.16 1.32 3.37
C PRO A 165 0.02 1.03 2.39
N VAL A 166 -1.24 1.35 2.72
CA VAL A 166 -2.37 1.11 1.83
C VAL A 166 -2.30 1.98 0.58
N GLY A 167 -1.88 3.24 0.69
CA GLY A 167 -1.65 4.12 -0.46
C GLY A 167 -0.53 3.61 -1.37
N LEU A 168 0.59 3.15 -0.79
CA LEU A 168 1.67 2.53 -1.56
C LEU A 168 1.20 1.26 -2.28
N LEU A 169 0.35 0.45 -1.67
CA LEU A 169 -0.25 -0.73 -2.30
C LEU A 169 -1.21 -0.35 -3.42
N LEU A 170 -1.97 0.74 -3.27
CA LEU A 170 -2.85 1.25 -4.32
C LEU A 170 -2.06 1.65 -5.57
N ASP A 171 -0.94 2.37 -5.40
CA ASP A 171 -0.03 2.73 -6.50
C ASP A 171 0.55 1.48 -7.19
N ALA A 172 0.84 0.41 -6.45
CA ALA A 172 1.39 -0.83 -6.97
C ALA A 172 0.40 -1.71 -7.75
N VAL A 173 -0.93 -1.47 -7.66
CA VAL A 173 -1.94 -2.33 -8.31
C VAL A 173 -1.74 -2.43 -9.81
N GLN A 174 -1.52 -1.31 -10.48
CA GLN A 174 -1.37 -1.27 -11.94
C GLN A 174 -0.05 -1.90 -12.41
N PRO A 175 1.13 -1.54 -11.83
CA PRO A 175 2.39 -2.22 -12.15
C PRO A 175 2.34 -3.74 -11.96
N LEU A 176 1.79 -4.22 -10.84
CA LEU A 176 1.58 -5.66 -10.60
C LEU A 176 0.70 -6.31 -11.66
N GLY A 177 -0.42 -5.65 -12.02
CA GLY A 177 -1.34 -6.16 -13.05
C GLY A 177 -0.66 -6.27 -14.41
N THR A 178 0.12 -5.26 -14.81
CA THR A 178 0.88 -5.25 -16.06
C THR A 178 1.93 -6.37 -16.06
N LEU A 179 2.72 -6.48 -14.99
CA LEU A 179 3.73 -7.53 -14.85
C LEU A 179 3.11 -8.92 -14.94
N PHE A 180 2.03 -9.18 -14.21
CA PHE A 180 1.34 -10.47 -14.22
C PHE A 180 0.77 -10.82 -15.60
N SER A 181 0.17 -9.85 -16.28
CA SER A 181 -0.35 -10.03 -17.62
C SER A 181 0.77 -10.34 -18.63
N THR A 182 1.90 -9.65 -18.52
CA THR A 182 3.08 -9.89 -19.35
C THR A 182 3.65 -11.30 -19.15
N VAL A 183 3.73 -11.78 -17.92
CA VAL A 183 4.23 -13.13 -17.64
C VAL A 183 3.28 -14.20 -18.21
N VAL A 184 1.95 -14.04 -18.07
CA VAL A 184 0.97 -14.97 -18.66
C VAL A 184 1.08 -14.99 -20.17
N TRP A 185 1.09 -13.82 -20.80
CA TRP A 185 1.25 -13.69 -22.26
C TRP A 185 2.56 -14.33 -22.74
N SER A 186 3.68 -14.08 -22.05
CA SER A 186 4.97 -14.67 -22.38
C SER A 186 4.97 -16.18 -22.28
N ALA A 187 4.27 -16.73 -21.30
CA ALA A 187 4.13 -18.18 -21.14
C ALA A 187 3.32 -18.81 -22.28
N ASP A 188 2.25 -18.15 -22.73
CA ASP A 188 1.45 -18.58 -23.89
C ASP A 188 2.30 -18.56 -25.17
N VAL A 189 3.01 -17.45 -25.44
CA VAL A 189 3.91 -17.32 -26.63
C VAL A 189 5.01 -18.36 -26.61
N ALA A 190 5.64 -18.59 -25.46
CA ALA A 190 6.67 -19.63 -25.33
C ALA A 190 6.11 -21.04 -25.51
N GLY A 191 4.87 -21.29 -25.11
CA GLY A 191 4.14 -22.53 -25.36
C GLY A 191 3.92 -22.78 -26.84
N ASP A 192 3.44 -21.79 -27.58
CA ASP A 192 3.25 -21.86 -29.04
C ASP A 192 4.58 -22.06 -29.77
N PHE A 193 5.62 -21.32 -29.38
CA PHE A 193 6.97 -21.46 -29.91
C PHE A 193 7.52 -22.90 -29.74
N ALA A 194 7.36 -23.47 -28.56
CA ALA A 194 7.80 -24.82 -28.26
C ALA A 194 6.96 -25.90 -28.97
N GLN A 195 5.63 -25.70 -29.07
CA GLN A 195 4.72 -26.63 -29.74
C GLN A 195 5.06 -26.76 -31.24
N GLN A 196 5.36 -25.65 -31.92
CA GLN A 196 5.74 -25.64 -33.34
C GLN A 196 7.01 -26.43 -33.61
N ARG A 197 7.92 -26.55 -32.63
CA ARG A 197 9.20 -27.27 -32.71
C ARG A 197 9.14 -28.71 -32.20
N ASN A 198 8.05 -29.08 -31.56
CA ASN A 198 7.90 -30.41 -30.95
C ASN A 198 7.42 -31.44 -31.99
N THR A 199 8.34 -31.95 -32.78
CA THR A 199 8.07 -33.00 -33.76
C THR A 199 8.10 -34.43 -33.19
N SER A 200 8.58 -34.59 -31.96
CA SER A 200 8.83 -35.90 -31.33
C SER A 200 7.67 -36.37 -30.43
N GLY A 201 6.64 -35.55 -30.18
CA GLY A 201 5.54 -35.86 -29.27
C GLY A 201 5.95 -35.93 -27.79
N VAL A 202 7.17 -35.50 -27.44
CA VAL A 202 7.60 -35.37 -26.04
C VAL A 202 6.83 -34.29 -25.34
N GLN A 203 6.52 -34.47 -24.05
CA GLN A 203 5.81 -33.45 -23.26
C GLN A 203 6.61 -32.15 -23.19
N LEU A 204 5.91 -31.03 -23.37
CA LEU A 204 6.46 -29.70 -23.13
C LEU A 204 6.79 -29.49 -21.64
N PRO A 205 7.74 -28.60 -21.31
CA PRO A 205 8.02 -28.16 -19.95
C PRO A 205 6.74 -27.68 -19.23
N VAL A 206 6.66 -27.90 -17.93
CA VAL A 206 5.47 -27.58 -17.12
C VAL A 206 5.10 -26.10 -17.21
N SER A 207 6.09 -25.21 -17.26
CA SER A 207 5.92 -23.75 -17.29
C SER A 207 5.20 -23.21 -18.54
N ILE A 208 5.20 -24.00 -19.63
CA ILE A 208 4.63 -23.60 -20.93
C ILE A 208 3.61 -24.61 -21.47
N ARG A 209 3.34 -25.69 -20.73
CA ARG A 209 2.40 -26.74 -21.13
C ARG A 209 0.94 -26.36 -20.93
N ASP A 210 0.68 -25.67 -19.81
CA ASP A 210 -0.64 -25.22 -19.39
C ASP A 210 -0.52 -23.99 -18.50
N THR A 211 -0.92 -22.85 -19.02
CA THR A 211 -0.80 -21.54 -18.33
C THR A 211 -1.99 -21.21 -17.42
N ARG A 212 -3.06 -22.03 -17.43
CA ARG A 212 -4.27 -21.80 -16.62
C ARG A 212 -3.98 -21.73 -15.11
N PRO A 213 -3.14 -22.62 -14.52
CA PRO A 213 -2.78 -22.52 -13.10
C PRO A 213 -2.04 -21.21 -12.76
N LEU A 214 -1.11 -20.78 -13.63
CA LEU A 214 -0.39 -19.51 -13.49
C LEU A 214 -1.37 -18.34 -13.52
N LYS A 215 -2.21 -18.26 -14.57
CA LYS A 215 -3.19 -17.18 -14.74
C LYS A 215 -4.13 -17.08 -13.53
N LYS A 216 -4.62 -18.23 -13.04
CA LYS A 216 -5.48 -18.28 -11.85
C LYS A 216 -4.76 -17.74 -10.62
N GLU A 217 -3.55 -18.18 -10.34
CA GLU A 217 -2.75 -17.77 -9.20
C GLU A 217 -2.52 -16.26 -9.18
N LEU A 218 -2.08 -15.69 -10.30
CA LEU A 218 -1.77 -14.26 -10.42
C LEU A 218 -3.05 -13.39 -10.32
N THR A 219 -4.14 -13.85 -10.92
CA THR A 219 -5.45 -13.17 -10.84
C THR A 219 -5.99 -13.18 -9.42
N ASP A 220 -5.94 -14.32 -8.73
CA ASP A 220 -6.44 -14.45 -7.35
C ASP A 220 -5.65 -13.55 -6.39
N GLY A 221 -4.31 -13.53 -6.50
CA GLY A 221 -3.45 -12.68 -5.68
C GLY A 221 -3.76 -11.20 -5.85
N LEU A 222 -3.85 -10.73 -7.10
CA LEU A 222 -4.16 -9.34 -7.39
C LEU A 222 -5.59 -8.96 -6.95
N THR A 223 -6.55 -9.88 -7.10
CA THR A 223 -7.94 -9.67 -6.66
C THR A 223 -8.02 -9.50 -5.15
N GLN A 224 -7.31 -10.33 -4.38
CA GLN A 224 -7.27 -10.20 -2.92
C GLN A 224 -6.62 -8.88 -2.49
N LEU A 225 -5.55 -8.44 -3.15
CA LEU A 225 -4.94 -7.13 -2.88
C LEU A 225 -5.92 -5.99 -3.11
N LYS A 226 -6.59 -5.97 -4.26
CA LYS A 226 -7.61 -4.97 -4.60
C LYS A 226 -8.74 -4.92 -3.57
N SER A 227 -9.24 -6.09 -3.15
CA SER A 227 -10.30 -6.19 -2.14
C SER A 227 -9.85 -5.65 -0.78
N ALA A 228 -8.63 -5.94 -0.35
CA ALA A 228 -8.10 -5.46 0.92
C ALA A 228 -7.87 -3.94 0.94
N ILE A 229 -7.41 -3.35 -0.18
CA ILE A 229 -7.27 -1.90 -0.34
C ILE A 229 -8.66 -1.24 -0.28
N GLU A 230 -9.64 -1.76 -1.03
CA GLU A 230 -11.01 -1.28 -1.03
C GLU A 230 -11.63 -1.32 0.38
N SER A 231 -11.48 -2.45 1.08
CA SER A 231 -11.93 -2.62 2.47
C SER A 231 -11.29 -1.59 3.39
N SER A 232 -9.98 -1.35 3.25
CA SER A 232 -9.24 -0.40 4.08
C SER A 232 -9.64 1.06 3.82
N ALA A 233 -9.93 1.44 2.59
CA ALA A 233 -10.39 2.78 2.25
C ALA A 233 -11.82 3.07 2.77
N ASN A 234 -12.62 2.04 2.97
CA ASN A 234 -14.01 2.12 3.45
C ASN A 234 -14.15 1.92 4.97
N ARG A 235 -13.07 2.01 5.73
CA ARG A 235 -13.13 1.92 7.19
C ARG A 235 -12.36 3.06 7.83
N GLN A 236 -12.85 3.48 8.98
CA GLN A 236 -12.11 4.36 9.87
C GLN A 236 -10.90 3.58 10.45
N SER A 237 -9.72 4.20 10.48
CA SER A 237 -8.48 3.58 10.96
C SER A 237 -7.75 4.37 12.05
N SER A 238 -8.37 5.41 12.59
CA SER A 238 -7.80 6.25 13.66
C SER A 238 -8.07 5.71 15.06
N ASN A 239 -7.23 6.07 16.01
CA ASN A 239 -7.44 5.90 17.44
C ASN A 239 -7.22 7.25 18.13
N PRO A 240 -8.21 7.74 18.90
CA PRO A 240 -9.49 7.12 19.23
C PRO A 240 -10.50 7.19 18.08
N SER A 241 -11.62 6.50 18.22
CA SER A 241 -12.79 6.72 17.39
C SER A 241 -13.97 7.25 18.20
N PHE A 242 -14.73 8.13 17.59
CA PHE A 242 -15.96 8.68 18.16
C PHE A 242 -17.16 7.94 17.55
N VAL A 243 -18.01 7.42 18.41
CA VAL A 243 -19.23 6.70 18.02
C VAL A 243 -20.44 7.55 18.36
N PHE A 244 -21.23 7.85 17.34
CA PHE A 244 -22.41 8.68 17.43
C PHE A 244 -23.65 7.80 17.63
N ASN A 245 -24.48 8.17 18.59
CA ASN A 245 -25.79 7.57 18.79
C ASN A 245 -26.84 8.60 18.39
N ASP A 246 -27.29 8.53 17.14
CA ASP A 246 -28.24 9.49 16.57
C ASP A 246 -29.58 9.52 17.35
N ASP A 247 -30.04 8.37 17.86
CA ASP A 247 -31.30 8.27 18.64
C ASP A 247 -31.23 9.02 19.97
N LYS A 248 -30.04 9.12 20.57
CA LYS A 248 -29.82 9.75 21.88
C LYS A 248 -29.14 11.09 21.77
N GLY A 249 -28.66 11.50 20.60
CA GLY A 249 -27.84 12.71 20.40
C GLY A 249 -26.56 12.71 21.25
N THR A 250 -25.99 11.51 21.53
CA THR A 250 -24.81 11.38 22.39
C THR A 250 -23.60 10.85 21.62
N VAL A 251 -22.42 11.31 22.04
CA VAL A 251 -21.13 10.84 21.54
C VAL A 251 -20.45 9.98 22.60
N SER A 252 -19.86 8.90 22.21
CA SER A 252 -18.97 8.10 23.05
C SER A 252 -17.60 7.93 22.38
N VAL A 253 -16.57 7.80 23.21
CA VAL A 253 -15.18 7.58 22.74
C VAL A 253 -14.82 6.12 22.91
N CYS A 254 -14.22 5.54 21.87
CA CYS A 254 -13.69 4.19 21.89
C CYS A 254 -12.17 4.23 21.63
N SER A 255 -11.39 3.77 22.61
CA SER A 255 -9.99 3.42 22.37
C SER A 255 -9.97 2.09 21.61
N ASN A 256 -9.24 2.03 20.52
CA ASN A 256 -9.26 0.88 19.61
C ASN A 256 -7.90 0.65 18.94
N SER A 257 -7.78 -0.45 18.23
CA SER A 257 -6.61 -0.80 17.41
C SER A 257 -6.96 -0.92 15.92
N SER A 258 -7.92 -0.15 15.42
CA SER A 258 -8.35 -0.18 14.02
C SER A 258 -7.26 0.26 13.02
N PHE A 259 -6.18 0.84 13.52
CA PHE A 259 -4.96 1.10 12.75
C PHE A 259 -4.21 -0.19 12.36
N LEU A 260 -4.37 -1.31 13.08
CA LEU A 260 -3.84 -2.60 12.67
C LEU A 260 -4.62 -3.13 11.45
N ASN A 261 -3.91 -3.53 10.41
CA ASN A 261 -4.53 -3.91 9.14
C ASN A 261 -4.05 -5.30 8.66
N TYR A 262 -4.43 -6.32 9.41
CA TYR A 262 -4.08 -7.70 9.10
C TYR A 262 -4.67 -8.20 7.77
N GLU A 263 -5.77 -7.61 7.29
CA GLU A 263 -6.34 -7.94 5.97
C GLU A 263 -5.39 -7.54 4.85
N CYS A 264 -4.90 -6.29 4.87
CA CYS A 264 -3.88 -5.84 3.92
C CYS A 264 -2.56 -6.60 4.08
N LEU A 265 -2.13 -6.90 5.31
CA LEU A 265 -0.94 -7.71 5.56
C LEU A 265 -1.03 -9.08 4.90
N ALA A 266 -2.16 -9.78 5.07
CA ALA A 266 -2.39 -11.07 4.43
C ALA A 266 -2.39 -10.97 2.90
N ALA A 267 -2.99 -9.90 2.36
CA ALA A 267 -3.02 -9.63 0.92
C ALA A 267 -1.63 -9.33 0.34
N VAL A 268 -0.79 -8.55 1.03
CA VAL A 268 0.61 -8.28 0.66
C VAL A 268 1.41 -9.58 0.56
N ARG A 269 1.31 -10.43 1.57
CA ARG A 269 2.00 -11.73 1.58
C ARG A 269 1.50 -12.66 0.49
N ARG A 270 0.19 -12.65 0.23
CA ARG A 270 -0.43 -13.41 -0.85
C ARG A 270 0.07 -12.95 -2.22
N VAL A 271 0.13 -11.65 -2.47
CA VAL A 271 0.69 -11.09 -3.73
C VAL A 271 2.19 -11.37 -3.84
N GLY A 272 2.94 -11.29 -2.73
CA GLY A 272 4.34 -11.69 -2.71
C GLY A 272 4.56 -13.14 -3.14
N MET A 273 3.69 -14.06 -2.72
CA MET A 273 3.68 -15.44 -3.22
C MET A 273 3.38 -15.49 -4.73
N SER A 274 2.37 -14.75 -5.20
CA SER A 274 2.05 -14.69 -6.63
C SER A 274 3.22 -14.13 -7.45
N LEU A 275 3.93 -13.12 -6.93
CA LEU A 275 5.12 -12.55 -7.56
C LEU A 275 6.26 -13.58 -7.63
N SER A 276 6.45 -14.38 -6.57
CA SER A 276 7.42 -15.51 -6.57
C SER A 276 7.07 -16.56 -7.63
N VAL A 277 5.78 -16.87 -7.78
CA VAL A 277 5.31 -17.80 -8.84
C VAL A 277 5.57 -17.23 -10.23
N ALA A 278 5.23 -15.95 -10.46
CA ALA A 278 5.50 -15.26 -11.73
C ALA A 278 7.00 -15.30 -12.08
N ALA A 279 7.86 -15.03 -11.10
CA ALA A 279 9.31 -15.06 -11.26
C ALA A 279 9.83 -16.49 -11.59
N GLY A 280 9.30 -17.51 -10.92
CA GLY A 280 9.65 -18.91 -11.20
C GLY A 280 9.31 -19.33 -12.62
N TYR A 281 8.11 -18.96 -13.10
CA TYR A 281 7.72 -19.19 -14.49
C TYR A 281 8.61 -18.39 -15.45
N SER A 282 8.88 -17.13 -15.17
CA SER A 282 9.75 -16.28 -16.00
C SER A 282 11.14 -16.89 -16.16
N LEU A 283 11.78 -17.31 -15.08
CA LEU A 283 13.09 -17.96 -15.12
C LEU A 283 13.06 -19.28 -15.91
N ALA A 284 12.04 -20.13 -15.70
CA ALA A 284 11.89 -21.40 -16.43
C ALA A 284 11.72 -21.18 -17.94
N ILE A 285 10.91 -20.20 -18.34
CA ILE A 285 10.68 -19.85 -19.75
C ILE A 285 11.95 -19.28 -20.37
N ILE A 286 12.64 -18.35 -19.70
CA ILE A 286 13.92 -17.78 -20.14
C ILE A 286 14.92 -18.91 -20.40
N ASN A 287 15.10 -19.85 -19.47
CA ASN A 287 16.03 -20.97 -19.63
C ASN A 287 15.67 -21.83 -20.84
N HIS A 288 14.39 -22.12 -21.05
CA HIS A 288 13.92 -22.94 -22.17
C HIS A 288 14.14 -22.25 -23.53
N VAL A 289 13.67 -21.00 -23.65
CA VAL A 289 13.70 -20.24 -24.92
C VAL A 289 15.13 -19.86 -25.28
N SER A 290 15.91 -19.29 -24.33
CA SER A 290 17.31 -18.91 -24.60
C SER A 290 18.17 -20.11 -24.98
N GLY A 291 18.00 -21.26 -24.32
CA GLY A 291 18.74 -22.48 -24.66
C GLY A 291 18.36 -23.07 -26.03
N THR A 292 17.15 -22.83 -26.53
CA THR A 292 16.72 -23.18 -27.87
C THR A 292 17.33 -22.22 -28.89
N LEU A 293 17.24 -20.91 -28.66
CA LEU A 293 17.79 -19.88 -29.53
C LEU A 293 19.33 -19.98 -29.67
N GLU A 294 20.03 -20.28 -28.57
CA GLU A 294 21.47 -20.52 -28.58
C GLU A 294 21.85 -21.66 -29.53
N LYS A 295 21.10 -22.77 -29.53
CA LYS A 295 21.36 -23.93 -30.37
C LYS A 295 21.00 -23.74 -31.84
N GLU A 296 19.97 -22.96 -32.12
CA GLU A 296 19.47 -22.65 -33.46
C GLU A 296 20.28 -21.55 -34.17
N SER A 297 21.02 -20.72 -33.40
CA SER A 297 21.84 -19.63 -33.89
C SER A 297 23.23 -20.12 -34.31
N ASP A 298 23.88 -19.37 -35.25
CA ASP A 298 25.31 -19.56 -35.47
C ASP A 298 26.12 -19.10 -34.23
N VAL A 299 27.42 -19.43 -34.19
CA VAL A 299 28.27 -19.17 -33.01
C VAL A 299 28.31 -17.67 -32.65
N ASN A 300 28.24 -16.77 -33.64
CA ASN A 300 28.31 -15.33 -33.38
C ASN A 300 27.03 -14.78 -32.74
N HIS A 301 25.85 -15.30 -33.13
CA HIS A 301 24.56 -14.91 -32.59
C HIS A 301 24.16 -15.74 -31.36
N GLY A 302 24.65 -16.98 -31.23
CA GLY A 302 24.40 -17.83 -30.06
C GLY A 302 24.92 -17.24 -28.74
N VAL A 303 26.04 -16.49 -28.78
CA VAL A 303 26.65 -15.86 -27.60
C VAL A 303 25.74 -14.80 -26.96
N ASP A 304 24.82 -14.20 -27.70
CA ASP A 304 23.84 -13.21 -27.19
C ASP A 304 22.91 -13.82 -26.13
N TRP A 305 22.71 -15.14 -26.15
CA TRP A 305 21.79 -15.84 -25.24
C TRP A 305 22.49 -16.48 -24.03
N VAL A 306 23.83 -16.57 -24.01
CA VAL A 306 24.57 -17.22 -22.93
C VAL A 306 24.43 -16.55 -21.56
N GLN A 307 24.35 -15.22 -21.54
CA GLN A 307 24.31 -14.46 -20.26
C GLN A 307 22.88 -14.26 -19.73
N VAL A 308 21.87 -14.30 -20.59
CA VAL A 308 20.47 -14.02 -20.22
C VAL A 308 19.96 -14.92 -19.10
N PRO A 309 20.09 -16.27 -19.16
CA PRO A 309 19.62 -17.13 -18.07
C PRO A 309 20.41 -16.96 -16.77
N LYS A 310 21.69 -16.59 -16.83
CA LYS A 310 22.52 -16.37 -15.64
C LYS A 310 22.08 -15.12 -14.89
N VAL A 311 21.83 -14.02 -15.61
CA VAL A 311 21.33 -12.78 -15.04
C VAL A 311 19.89 -12.95 -14.52
N ALA A 312 19.05 -13.69 -15.26
CA ALA A 312 17.70 -14.02 -14.82
C ALA A 312 17.70 -14.81 -13.50
N LYS A 313 18.63 -15.78 -13.35
CA LYS A 313 18.80 -16.52 -12.10
C LYS A 313 19.22 -15.61 -10.95
N ALA A 314 20.13 -14.66 -11.18
CA ALA A 314 20.54 -13.71 -10.14
C ALA A 314 19.36 -12.80 -9.69
N TYR A 315 18.54 -12.29 -10.63
CA TYR A 315 17.35 -11.53 -10.28
C TYR A 315 16.33 -12.39 -9.51
N TYR A 316 16.14 -13.64 -9.93
CA TYR A 316 15.25 -14.56 -9.22
C TYR A 316 15.70 -14.78 -7.77
N ASP A 317 17.00 -15.04 -7.53
CA ASP A 317 17.52 -15.27 -6.18
C ASP A 317 17.37 -14.04 -5.29
N ASN A 318 17.70 -12.85 -5.82
CA ASN A 318 17.51 -11.58 -5.11
C ASN A 318 16.03 -11.33 -4.76
N LEU A 319 15.13 -11.68 -5.67
CA LEU A 319 13.69 -11.57 -5.42
C LEU A 319 13.24 -12.51 -4.30
N MET A 320 13.68 -13.76 -4.31
CA MET A 320 13.32 -14.74 -3.26
C MET A 320 13.83 -14.30 -1.88
N GLU A 321 15.01 -13.73 -1.81
CA GLU A 321 15.56 -13.15 -0.59
C GLU A 321 14.74 -11.94 -0.11
N THR A 322 14.39 -11.04 -1.03
CA THR A 322 13.62 -9.82 -0.76
C THR A 322 12.22 -10.13 -0.21
N LEU A 323 11.53 -11.14 -0.75
CA LEU A 323 10.18 -11.51 -0.34
C LEU A 323 10.11 -12.34 0.96
N THR A 324 11.12 -12.25 1.82
CA THR A 324 11.11 -12.88 3.15
C THR A 324 10.32 -12.00 4.13
N PHE A 325 9.07 -12.34 4.39
CA PHE A 325 8.19 -11.59 5.27
C PHE A 325 8.40 -11.91 6.76
N SER A 326 8.17 -10.94 7.65
CA SER A 326 8.26 -11.14 9.10
C SER A 326 7.15 -12.07 9.59
N GLY A 327 7.50 -13.00 10.49
CA GLY A 327 6.52 -13.88 11.14
C GLY A 327 6.03 -13.38 12.51
N SER A 328 6.73 -12.38 13.09
CA SER A 328 6.40 -11.90 14.45
C SER A 328 5.50 -10.68 14.40
N THR A 329 4.52 -10.63 15.31
CA THR A 329 3.68 -9.45 15.56
C THR A 329 3.86 -8.90 16.97
N ALA A 330 4.62 -9.58 17.83
CA ALA A 330 4.87 -9.16 19.20
C ALA A 330 5.96 -8.09 19.24
N GLN A 331 5.74 -7.05 20.03
CA GLN A 331 6.68 -5.98 20.30
C GLN A 331 6.49 -5.43 21.71
N TRP A 332 7.35 -4.50 22.12
CA TRP A 332 7.24 -3.82 23.41
C TRP A 332 7.73 -2.39 23.28
N THR A 333 6.83 -1.48 22.92
CA THR A 333 7.12 -0.05 22.80
C THR A 333 6.15 0.78 23.64
N SER A 334 6.39 2.07 23.79
CA SER A 334 5.53 2.99 24.56
C SER A 334 5.19 2.47 25.97
N GLY A 335 6.20 1.95 26.70
CA GLY A 335 5.99 1.42 28.05
C GLY A 335 5.09 0.17 28.10
N GLY A 336 4.95 -0.55 26.99
CA GLY A 336 4.11 -1.75 26.86
C GLY A 336 2.67 -1.46 26.40
N THR A 337 2.33 -0.22 26.09
CA THR A 337 1.02 0.13 25.52
C THR A 337 0.89 -0.38 24.09
N GLU A 338 2.00 -0.45 23.35
CA GLU A 338 2.07 -0.97 21.99
C GLU A 338 2.83 -2.31 22.01
N ASP A 339 2.11 -3.40 22.28
CA ASP A 339 2.62 -4.76 22.47
C ASP A 339 2.42 -5.67 21.25
N VAL A 340 1.69 -5.20 20.23
CA VAL A 340 1.51 -5.87 18.96
C VAL A 340 1.65 -4.90 17.77
N SER A 341 2.05 -5.46 16.64
CA SER A 341 2.23 -4.75 15.37
C SER A 341 1.70 -5.58 14.21
N ASP A 342 1.25 -4.96 13.14
CA ASP A 342 0.96 -5.66 11.89
C ASP A 342 2.17 -5.72 10.93
N PHE A 343 3.18 -4.87 11.13
CA PHE A 343 4.35 -4.74 10.23
C PHE A 343 3.98 -4.54 8.75
N LEU A 344 2.79 -4.03 8.48
CA LEU A 344 2.26 -3.88 7.12
C LEU A 344 3.18 -3.01 6.25
N LEU A 345 3.66 -1.87 6.76
CA LEU A 345 4.55 -0.99 5.98
C LEU A 345 5.88 -1.69 5.65
N ALA A 346 6.45 -2.44 6.57
CA ALA A 346 7.68 -3.18 6.34
C ALA A 346 7.51 -4.26 5.24
N ASP A 347 6.42 -5.03 5.30
CA ASP A 347 6.12 -6.04 4.28
C ASP A 347 5.72 -5.41 2.93
N THR A 348 5.02 -4.26 2.94
CA THR A 348 4.73 -3.47 1.73
C THR A 348 6.03 -3.02 1.03
N ARG A 349 7.00 -2.49 1.77
CA ARG A 349 8.31 -2.10 1.20
C ARG A 349 9.04 -3.26 0.54
N LYS A 350 9.03 -4.44 1.17
CA LYS A 350 9.61 -5.65 0.59
C LYS A 350 8.91 -6.05 -0.71
N LEU A 351 7.58 -5.96 -0.74
CA LEU A 351 6.80 -6.22 -1.95
C LEU A 351 7.16 -5.25 -3.07
N LEU A 352 7.25 -3.94 -2.78
CA LEU A 352 7.60 -2.92 -3.78
C LEU A 352 9.01 -3.13 -4.33
N HIS A 353 9.99 -3.39 -3.45
CA HIS A 353 11.33 -3.70 -3.90
C HIS A 353 11.39 -5.02 -4.69
N GLY A 354 10.62 -6.03 -4.27
CA GLY A 354 10.46 -7.26 -5.03
C GLY A 354 9.84 -7.02 -6.41
N LEU A 355 8.89 -6.11 -6.54
CA LEU A 355 8.30 -5.72 -7.82
C LEU A 355 9.35 -5.12 -8.76
N GLU A 356 10.20 -4.20 -8.29
CA GLU A 356 11.31 -3.62 -9.08
C GLU A 356 12.28 -4.70 -9.62
N ILE A 357 12.58 -5.71 -8.80
CA ILE A 357 13.45 -6.83 -9.21
C ILE A 357 12.71 -7.71 -10.23
N ALA A 358 11.43 -7.99 -10.01
CA ALA A 358 10.62 -8.78 -10.91
C ALA A 358 10.45 -8.12 -12.29
N GLU A 359 10.32 -6.80 -12.35
CA GLU A 359 10.27 -6.03 -13.60
C GLU A 359 11.56 -6.24 -14.43
N LYS A 360 12.73 -6.24 -13.77
CA LYS A 360 14.01 -6.53 -14.45
C LYS A 360 14.04 -7.97 -15.00
N LEU A 361 13.52 -8.94 -14.23
CA LEU A 361 13.44 -10.34 -14.67
C LEU A 361 12.48 -10.49 -15.86
N VAL A 362 11.30 -9.85 -15.80
CA VAL A 362 10.30 -9.85 -16.88
C VAL A 362 10.83 -9.13 -18.12
N GLY A 363 11.65 -8.08 -17.96
CA GLY A 363 12.36 -7.46 -19.08
C GLY A 363 13.31 -8.40 -19.82
N LEU A 364 13.95 -9.35 -19.12
CA LEU A 364 14.71 -10.44 -19.77
C LEU A 364 13.79 -11.46 -20.43
N LEU A 365 12.63 -11.75 -19.84
CA LEU A 365 11.64 -12.64 -20.41
C LEU A 365 11.11 -12.09 -21.75
N THR A 366 10.71 -10.82 -21.80
CA THR A 366 10.24 -10.18 -23.03
C THR A 366 11.31 -10.10 -24.10
N ARG A 367 12.58 -9.93 -23.72
CA ARG A 367 13.70 -10.07 -24.67
C ARG A 367 13.76 -11.45 -25.34
N CYS A 368 13.39 -12.52 -24.63
CA CYS A 368 13.38 -13.88 -25.16
C CYS A 368 12.17 -14.18 -26.06
N VAL A 369 10.99 -13.66 -25.75
CA VAL A 369 9.72 -14.03 -26.41
C VAL A 369 9.13 -12.91 -27.27
N GLY A 370 9.67 -11.69 -27.20
CA GLY A 370 9.11 -10.48 -27.77
C GLY A 370 8.29 -9.69 -26.75
N GLU A 371 7.78 -8.53 -27.16
CA GLU A 371 6.90 -7.68 -26.34
C GLU A 371 5.42 -7.91 -26.69
N PRO A 372 4.50 -7.78 -25.72
CA PRO A 372 3.08 -7.78 -25.99
C PRO A 372 2.75 -6.67 -27.00
N THR A 373 2.12 -7.00 -28.11
CA THR A 373 1.56 -5.98 -29.01
C THR A 373 0.34 -5.37 -28.33
N ASN A 374 0.33 -4.04 -28.15
CA ASN A 374 -0.87 -3.32 -27.69
C ASN A 374 -1.98 -3.53 -28.74
N THR A 375 -2.82 -4.55 -28.53
CA THR A 375 -4.08 -4.76 -29.27
C THR A 375 -5.25 -4.32 -28.41
#